data_acc78cb2fd08e13b323d44d0048625f2
#
_entry.id   acc78cb2fd08e13b323d44d0048625f2
#
_cell.length_a   1.000
_cell.length_b   1.000
_cell.length_c   1.000
_cell.angle_alpha   90.00
_cell.angle_beta   90.00
_cell.angle_gamma   90.00
#
_symmetry.space_group_name_H-M   'P 1'
#
loop_
_entity.id
_entity.type
_entity.pdbx_description
1 polymer ?
#
loop_
_entity_poly.entity_id
_entity_poly.type
_entity_poly.pdbx_seq_one_letter_code
_entity_poly.pdbx_strand_id
1 'polypeptide(L)'
;MTEVARAVRDSALFIWSVPVSRNARTFVALSAAVLISGLATPSFAQRTSQNPDGPQVTESSGGRASRGRQRQPRAPQPPSAEEIQAAAQGVLTATNTNCQITESKLLGQSANKESLYEVACATGPGYLLLTSTPPQATDCMVLASSAEQARARDPNADVGSQCSLPANDNAMAVFTAFAKEAGLPCTVDQGAIIGAKPGGAIVYEIGCAGVEGAQINKAASGWEVASCMELVSANASCRFTTPAEQVATLKGWLAGSEAAACDISQARYMGKNANGSFYEAACNGADGVIVRFDTAKAVQQVYPCATAQQIGGGCKLTTTAPAAAPNS
;
A
#
# COMPACT_ATOMS: atom_id res chain seq x y z
N MET A 1 32.06 52.83 11.59
CA MET A 1 32.68 52.70 10.28
C MET A 1 32.02 51.52 9.60
N THR A 2 31.22 51.90 8.63
CA THR A 2 30.81 51.25 7.34
C THR A 2 30.12 49.94 7.49
N GLU A 3 28.77 49.91 7.44
CA GLU A 3 27.87 49.87 6.24
C GLU A 3 28.20 48.71 5.30
N VAL A 4 27.33 47.67 5.27
CA VAL A 4 26.81 47.11 4.02
C VAL A 4 25.34 46.72 4.24
N ALA A 5 24.49 47.52 3.63
CA ALA A 5 23.03 47.35 3.55
C ALA A 5 22.67 46.65 2.23
N ARG A 6 21.47 46.01 2.25
CA ARG A 6 20.55 45.73 1.12
C ARG A 6 20.91 44.66 0.08
N ALA A 7 20.08 43.64 0.07
CA ALA A 7 19.31 43.26 -1.11
C ALA A 7 18.13 42.37 -0.73
N VAL A 8 16.98 43.03 -0.46
CA VAL A 8 15.64 42.45 -0.63
C VAL A 8 15.32 42.58 -2.10
N ARG A 9 14.99 41.50 -2.77
CA ARG A 9 14.22 41.48 -4.03
C ARG A 9 13.35 40.26 -4.12
N ASP A 10 12.07 40.50 -3.92
CA ASP A 10 10.93 40.13 -4.76
C ASP A 10 11.07 38.83 -5.57
N SER A 11 10.37 37.82 -5.15
CA SER A 11 9.92 36.74 -6.01
C SER A 11 8.39 36.74 -5.99
N ALA A 12 7.85 37.30 -7.05
CA ALA A 12 6.43 37.42 -7.34
C ALA A 12 5.75 36.06 -7.40
N LEU A 13 4.63 35.97 -6.71
CA LEU A 13 3.59 34.95 -6.83
C LEU A 13 3.04 34.94 -8.27
N PHE A 14 3.32 33.89 -9.02
CA PHE A 14 2.57 33.56 -10.22
C PHE A 14 1.38 32.70 -9.84
N ILE A 15 0.23 33.35 -9.65
CA ILE A 15 -1.07 32.68 -9.58
C ILE A 15 -1.49 32.36 -11.02
N TRP A 16 -1.44 31.10 -11.38
CA TRP A 16 -2.07 30.62 -12.61
C TRP A 16 -3.54 30.34 -12.33
N SER A 17 -4.38 31.30 -12.69
CA SER A 17 -5.82 31.12 -12.82
C SER A 17 -6.10 30.35 -14.10
N VAL A 18 -6.56 29.11 -13.99
CA VAL A 18 -7.13 28.36 -15.14
C VAL A 18 -8.62 28.71 -15.21
N PRO A 19 -9.12 29.23 -16.32
CA PRO A 19 -10.54 29.49 -16.48
C PRO A 19 -11.30 28.16 -16.69
N VAL A 20 -12.29 27.90 -15.84
CA VAL A 20 -13.27 26.85 -16.04
C VAL A 20 -14.20 27.25 -17.17
N SER A 21 -14.03 26.66 -18.35
CA SER A 21 -14.98 26.78 -19.46
C SER A 21 -16.13 25.79 -19.23
N ARG A 22 -17.30 26.34 -18.89
CA ARG A 22 -18.59 25.67 -19.08
C ARG A 22 -18.96 25.77 -20.56
N ASN A 23 -18.97 24.68 -21.32
CA ASN A 23 -19.94 24.52 -22.39
C ASN A 23 -20.01 23.09 -22.95
N ALA A 24 -21.27 22.68 -22.98
CA ALA A 24 -21.96 21.91 -24.04
C ALA A 24 -21.58 20.45 -24.30
N ARG A 25 -22.56 19.66 -23.93
CA ARG A 25 -22.94 18.34 -24.42
C ARG A 25 -22.79 18.22 -25.94
N THR A 26 -22.03 17.23 -26.39
CA THR A 26 -22.29 16.63 -27.70
C THR A 26 -22.01 15.12 -27.57
N PHE A 27 -23.08 14.35 -27.60
CA PHE A 27 -23.04 12.91 -27.76
C PHE A 27 -22.67 12.61 -29.23
N VAL A 28 -21.52 11.96 -29.43
CA VAL A 28 -21.23 11.26 -30.68
C VAL A 28 -21.17 9.77 -30.36
N ALA A 29 -22.23 9.09 -30.77
CA ALA A 29 -22.27 7.65 -30.84
C ALA A 29 -21.44 7.19 -32.02
N LEU A 30 -20.29 6.56 -31.78
CA LEU A 30 -19.56 5.79 -32.78
C LEU A 30 -19.85 4.31 -32.57
N SER A 31 -20.71 3.78 -33.43
CA SER A 31 -20.92 2.36 -33.60
C SER A 31 -19.71 1.77 -34.31
N ALA A 32 -18.87 1.01 -33.60
CA ALA A 32 -17.83 0.16 -34.21
C ALA A 32 -18.36 -1.26 -34.33
N ALA A 33 -18.63 -1.69 -35.55
CA ALA A 33 -18.92 -3.06 -35.90
C ALA A 33 -17.65 -3.91 -35.71
N VAL A 34 -17.69 -4.87 -34.78
CA VAL A 34 -16.63 -5.87 -34.62
C VAL A 34 -16.95 -7.05 -35.53
N LEU A 35 -16.13 -7.21 -36.53
CA LEU A 35 -16.06 -8.41 -37.38
C LEU A 35 -15.47 -9.56 -36.55
N ILE A 36 -16.31 -10.56 -36.30
CA ILE A 36 -15.92 -11.82 -35.69
C ILE A 36 -15.20 -12.65 -36.77
N SER A 37 -13.88 -12.70 -36.70
CA SER A 37 -13.08 -13.66 -37.45
C SER A 37 -12.86 -14.89 -36.59
N GLY A 38 -13.50 -16.01 -36.95
CA GLY A 38 -13.36 -17.29 -36.31
C GLY A 38 -11.92 -17.81 -36.43
N LEU A 39 -11.31 -18.13 -35.32
CA LEU A 39 -10.09 -18.93 -35.26
C LEU A 39 -10.43 -20.30 -34.65
N ALA A 40 -10.19 -21.32 -35.46
CA ALA A 40 -10.39 -22.71 -35.14
C ALA A 40 -9.48 -23.15 -34.00
N THR A 41 -10.07 -23.76 -32.98
CA THR A 41 -9.34 -24.47 -31.91
C THR A 41 -8.74 -25.78 -32.42
N PRO A 42 -7.46 -26.06 -32.20
CA PRO A 42 -6.93 -27.39 -32.41
C PRO A 42 -7.32 -28.32 -31.25
N SER A 43 -8.16 -29.27 -31.52
CA SER A 43 -8.47 -30.38 -30.63
C SER A 43 -7.21 -31.26 -30.44
N PHE A 44 -6.74 -31.33 -29.19
CA PHE A 44 -5.76 -32.34 -28.81
C PHE A 44 -6.45 -33.69 -28.66
N ALA A 45 -6.24 -34.59 -29.67
CA ALA A 45 -6.65 -35.98 -29.61
C ALA A 45 -5.76 -36.71 -28.60
N GLN A 46 -6.36 -37.19 -27.51
CA GLN A 46 -5.76 -38.20 -26.63
C GLN A 46 -5.61 -39.50 -27.40
N ARG A 47 -4.38 -39.91 -27.67
CA ARG A 47 -4.07 -41.28 -28.12
C ARG A 47 -3.94 -42.14 -26.88
N THR A 48 -4.99 -42.91 -26.60
CA THR A 48 -4.91 -44.12 -25.77
C THR A 48 -4.17 -45.17 -26.56
N SER A 49 -3.00 -45.55 -26.10
CA SER A 49 -2.25 -46.70 -26.58
C SER A 49 -2.77 -47.94 -25.84
N GLN A 50 -3.64 -48.70 -26.50
CA GLN A 50 -3.94 -50.07 -26.12
C GLN A 50 -2.85 -50.97 -26.68
N ASN A 51 -2.26 -51.80 -25.82
CA ASN A 51 -1.37 -52.89 -26.13
C ASN A 51 -2.23 -54.18 -26.21
N PRO A 52 -2.12 -55.00 -27.22
CA PRO A 52 -2.42 -56.43 -27.06
C PRO A 52 -1.24 -57.31 -27.45
N ASP A 53 -0.90 -58.14 -26.51
CA ASP A 53 -0.48 -59.53 -26.54
C ASP A 53 0.45 -60.08 -27.63
N GLY A 54 1.58 -60.59 -27.15
CA GLY A 54 1.90 -61.99 -27.14
C GLY A 54 2.99 -62.47 -28.10
N PRO A 55 3.58 -63.58 -27.83
CA PRO A 55 5.04 -63.77 -27.89
C PRO A 55 5.48 -64.58 -29.13
N GLN A 56 6.70 -64.33 -29.56
CA GLN A 56 7.44 -65.42 -30.26
C GLN A 56 8.95 -65.23 -30.09
N VAL A 57 9.53 -66.22 -29.49
CA VAL A 57 10.96 -66.43 -29.34
C VAL A 57 11.50 -66.98 -30.69
N THR A 58 12.59 -66.42 -31.19
CA THR A 58 13.53 -67.13 -32.04
C THR A 58 14.94 -66.66 -31.73
N GLU A 59 15.71 -67.55 -31.12
CA GLU A 59 17.16 -67.48 -31.03
C GLU A 59 17.78 -67.41 -32.42
N SER A 60 18.71 -66.51 -32.65
CA SER A 60 19.76 -66.67 -33.64
C SER A 60 21.04 -66.02 -33.19
N SER A 61 22.02 -66.84 -33.03
CA SER A 61 23.38 -66.57 -32.60
C SER A 61 24.16 -65.74 -33.61
N GLY A 62 25.06 -64.90 -33.09
CA GLY A 62 26.27 -64.51 -33.77
C GLY A 62 26.40 -63.07 -34.20
N GLY A 63 27.26 -62.31 -33.50
CA GLY A 63 27.76 -61.04 -34.00
C GLY A 63 28.18 -60.10 -32.86
N ARG A 64 29.42 -60.20 -32.37
CA ARG A 64 30.11 -59.22 -31.55
C ARG A 64 30.27 -57.93 -32.37
N ALA A 65 29.32 -57.03 -32.28
CA ALA A 65 29.49 -55.63 -32.66
C ALA A 65 29.51 -54.82 -31.39
N SER A 66 30.66 -54.28 -31.04
CA SER A 66 30.82 -53.28 -29.99
C SER A 66 30.01 -52.04 -30.38
N ARG A 67 28.73 -52.04 -29.97
CA ARG A 67 27.87 -50.84 -30.07
C ARG A 67 28.41 -49.84 -29.06
N GLY A 68 29.12 -48.83 -29.56
CA GLY A 68 29.37 -47.62 -28.81
C GLY A 68 28.05 -47.15 -28.22
N ARG A 69 27.97 -47.15 -26.88
CA ARG A 69 26.85 -46.52 -26.14
C ARG A 69 26.86 -45.07 -26.55
N GLN A 70 26.01 -44.69 -27.52
CA GLN A 70 25.65 -43.30 -27.71
C GLN A 70 25.10 -42.84 -26.36
N ARG A 71 25.86 -42.00 -25.66
CA ARG A 71 25.37 -41.27 -24.48
C ARG A 71 24.17 -40.47 -24.96
N GLN A 72 22.96 -40.92 -24.63
CA GLN A 72 21.78 -40.10 -24.81
C GLN A 72 22.05 -38.77 -24.08
N PRO A 73 21.76 -37.62 -24.72
CA PRO A 73 21.85 -36.34 -24.05
C PRO A 73 21.04 -36.42 -22.75
N ARG A 74 21.71 -36.24 -21.62
CA ARG A 74 21.05 -36.21 -20.31
C ARG A 74 20.06 -35.04 -20.34
N ALA A 75 18.80 -35.29 -20.07
CA ALA A 75 17.82 -34.24 -19.95
C ALA A 75 18.34 -33.15 -18.99
N PRO A 76 18.14 -31.87 -19.29
CA PRO A 76 18.54 -30.81 -18.40
C PRO A 76 18.02 -31.08 -17.00
N GLN A 77 18.90 -31.10 -16.01
CA GLN A 77 18.48 -31.20 -14.62
C GLN A 77 17.79 -29.89 -14.22
N PRO A 78 16.70 -29.93 -13.43
CA PRO A 78 16.13 -28.73 -12.86
C PRO A 78 17.19 -28.03 -11.98
N PRO A 79 17.17 -26.68 -11.90
CA PRO A 79 18.14 -25.94 -11.09
C PRO A 79 18.00 -26.32 -9.61
N SER A 80 19.12 -26.32 -8.89
CA SER A 80 19.14 -26.52 -7.44
C SER A 80 18.54 -25.33 -6.68
N ALA A 81 18.23 -25.53 -5.40
CA ALA A 81 17.71 -24.46 -4.55
C ALA A 81 18.71 -23.29 -4.44
N GLU A 82 20.01 -23.60 -4.37
CA GLU A 82 21.06 -22.58 -4.31
C GLU A 82 21.16 -21.79 -5.62
N GLU A 83 21.04 -22.45 -6.78
CA GLU A 83 21.03 -21.78 -8.08
C GLU A 83 19.80 -20.87 -8.23
N ILE A 84 18.62 -21.32 -7.78
CA ILE A 84 17.40 -20.51 -7.76
C ILE A 84 17.58 -19.28 -6.88
N GLN A 85 18.10 -19.46 -5.66
CA GLN A 85 18.32 -18.36 -4.73
C GLN A 85 19.35 -17.36 -5.26
N ALA A 86 20.45 -17.83 -5.83
CA ALA A 86 21.49 -16.99 -6.41
C ALA A 86 20.94 -16.16 -7.59
N ALA A 87 20.15 -16.79 -8.47
CA ALA A 87 19.52 -16.11 -9.61
C ALA A 87 18.51 -15.04 -9.13
N ALA A 88 17.68 -15.38 -8.16
CA ALA A 88 16.72 -14.46 -7.55
C ALA A 88 17.45 -13.26 -6.89
N GLN A 89 18.54 -13.52 -6.16
CA GLN A 89 19.37 -12.47 -5.55
C GLN A 89 19.97 -11.53 -6.61
N GLY A 90 20.35 -12.07 -7.76
CA GLY A 90 20.82 -11.26 -8.91
C GLY A 90 19.76 -10.27 -9.40
N VAL A 91 18.50 -10.68 -9.51
CA VAL A 91 17.38 -9.80 -9.90
C VAL A 91 17.13 -8.74 -8.83
N LEU A 92 17.08 -9.11 -7.56
CA LEU A 92 16.89 -8.16 -6.44
C LEU A 92 17.98 -7.07 -6.45
N THR A 93 19.23 -7.47 -6.69
CA THR A 93 20.36 -6.54 -6.78
C THR A 93 20.20 -5.61 -7.98
N ALA A 94 19.86 -6.14 -9.15
CA ALA A 94 19.69 -5.36 -10.38
C ALA A 94 18.51 -4.38 -10.32
N THR A 95 17.46 -4.70 -9.55
CA THR A 95 16.28 -3.84 -9.33
C THR A 95 16.40 -2.94 -8.10
N ASN A 96 17.55 -2.97 -7.40
CA ASN A 96 17.76 -2.27 -6.14
C ASN A 96 16.68 -2.54 -5.09
N THR A 97 16.19 -3.79 -5.06
CA THR A 97 15.15 -4.24 -4.13
C THR A 97 15.79 -4.84 -2.89
N ASN A 98 15.49 -4.27 -1.72
CA ASN A 98 16.03 -4.77 -0.45
C ASN A 98 15.18 -5.93 0.06
N CYS A 99 15.72 -7.14 -0.02
CA CYS A 99 15.09 -8.36 0.48
C CYS A 99 16.20 -9.35 0.90
N GLN A 100 16.19 -9.72 2.17
CA GLN A 100 16.96 -10.87 2.63
C GLN A 100 16.13 -12.13 2.39
N ILE A 101 16.49 -12.91 1.37
CA ILE A 101 15.73 -14.10 0.96
C ILE A 101 15.74 -15.14 2.08
N THR A 102 14.56 -15.59 2.49
CA THR A 102 14.36 -16.72 3.41
C THR A 102 13.91 -17.97 2.65
N GLU A 103 13.15 -17.79 1.58
CA GLU A 103 12.67 -18.85 0.70
C GLU A 103 12.64 -18.35 -0.73
N SER A 104 12.94 -19.24 -1.70
CA SER A 104 12.88 -18.92 -3.12
C SER A 104 12.35 -20.09 -3.93
N LYS A 105 11.59 -19.80 -4.99
CA LYS A 105 10.97 -20.79 -5.87
C LYS A 105 11.02 -20.31 -7.31
N LEU A 106 11.43 -21.20 -8.23
CA LEU A 106 11.25 -20.98 -9.67
C LEU A 106 9.80 -21.33 -10.02
N LEU A 107 9.04 -20.37 -10.51
CA LEU A 107 7.65 -20.55 -10.94
C LEU A 107 7.54 -21.01 -12.38
N GLY A 108 8.48 -20.60 -13.22
CA GLY A 108 8.49 -20.99 -14.61
C GLY A 108 9.53 -20.23 -15.44
N GLN A 109 9.56 -20.57 -16.72
CA GLN A 109 10.42 -19.92 -17.71
C GLN A 109 9.62 -19.67 -18.98
N SER A 110 9.75 -18.46 -19.54
CA SER A 110 9.15 -18.08 -20.81
C SER A 110 9.86 -18.73 -22.01
N ALA A 111 9.24 -18.70 -23.18
CA ALA A 111 9.86 -19.12 -24.44
C ALA A 111 11.15 -18.35 -24.76
N ASN A 112 11.26 -17.12 -24.27
CA ASN A 112 12.44 -16.26 -24.40
C ASN A 112 13.52 -16.54 -23.34
N LYS A 113 13.38 -17.63 -22.57
CA LYS A 113 14.27 -18.03 -21.45
C LYS A 113 14.29 -17.05 -20.29
N GLU A 114 13.31 -16.16 -20.19
CA GLU A 114 13.13 -15.34 -19.01
C GLU A 114 12.55 -16.21 -17.90
N SER A 115 13.15 -16.16 -16.74
CA SER A 115 12.71 -16.95 -15.58
C SER A 115 11.90 -16.08 -14.64
N LEU A 116 10.83 -16.65 -14.09
CA LEU A 116 10.00 -16.05 -13.07
C LEU A 116 10.26 -16.76 -11.75
N TYR A 117 10.76 -16.01 -10.77
CA TYR A 117 11.00 -16.50 -9.41
C TYR A 117 10.02 -15.84 -8.45
N GLU A 118 9.68 -16.55 -7.38
CA GLU A 118 9.03 -16.00 -6.21
C GLU A 118 10.01 -16.10 -5.04
N VAL A 119 10.09 -15.03 -4.24
CA VAL A 119 10.90 -15.00 -3.03
C VAL A 119 10.08 -14.53 -1.84
N ALA A 120 10.37 -15.10 -0.66
CA ALA A 120 9.96 -14.56 0.62
C ALA A 120 11.13 -13.86 1.28
N CYS A 121 10.87 -12.75 1.96
CA CYS A 121 11.88 -11.94 2.63
C CYS A 121 11.79 -12.10 4.15
N ALA A 122 12.92 -11.98 4.85
CA ALA A 122 12.96 -12.02 6.31
C ALA A 122 12.15 -10.89 6.96
N THR A 123 12.08 -9.74 6.28
CA THR A 123 11.28 -8.58 6.69
C THR A 123 10.63 -7.96 5.46
N GLY A 124 9.43 -7.38 5.63
CA GLY A 124 8.67 -6.76 4.54
C GLY A 124 7.98 -7.77 3.62
N PRO A 125 7.50 -7.33 2.46
CA PRO A 125 6.81 -8.18 1.50
C PRO A 125 7.77 -9.10 0.74
N GLY A 126 7.25 -10.21 0.21
CA GLY A 126 7.95 -10.99 -0.80
C GLY A 126 7.78 -10.39 -2.20
N TYR A 127 8.43 -11.00 -3.19
CA TYR A 127 8.45 -10.47 -4.55
C TYR A 127 8.31 -11.58 -5.61
N LEU A 128 7.63 -11.25 -6.71
CA LEU A 128 7.81 -11.91 -7.99
C LEU A 128 8.94 -11.21 -8.76
N LEU A 129 9.90 -12.00 -9.21
CA LEU A 129 11.13 -11.54 -9.85
C LEU A 129 11.19 -12.08 -11.27
N LEU A 130 11.26 -11.21 -12.28
CA LEU A 130 11.38 -11.60 -13.69
C LEU A 130 12.75 -11.20 -14.22
N THR A 131 13.44 -12.15 -14.89
CA THR A 131 14.77 -11.93 -15.50
C THR A 131 14.70 -11.27 -16.88
N SER A 132 13.67 -10.47 -17.15
CA SER A 132 13.53 -9.71 -18.39
C SER A 132 14.66 -8.67 -18.54
N THR A 133 14.68 -7.99 -19.68
CA THR A 133 15.59 -6.86 -19.90
C THR A 133 14.77 -5.59 -20.16
N PRO A 134 14.70 -4.67 -19.18
CA PRO A 134 15.32 -4.68 -17.85
C PRO A 134 14.65 -5.71 -16.91
N PRO A 135 15.36 -6.19 -15.87
CA PRO A 135 14.78 -7.08 -14.86
C PRO A 135 13.72 -6.38 -14.03
N GLN A 136 12.75 -7.15 -13.49
CA GLN A 136 11.63 -6.60 -12.74
C GLN A 136 11.46 -7.33 -11.41
N ALA A 137 11.12 -6.55 -10.38
CA ALA A 137 10.70 -7.06 -9.07
C ALA A 137 9.33 -6.46 -8.74
N THR A 138 8.33 -7.29 -8.51
CA THR A 138 6.97 -6.88 -8.18
C THR A 138 6.61 -7.39 -6.80
N ASP A 139 6.20 -6.49 -5.93
CA ASP A 139 5.79 -6.75 -4.55
C ASP A 139 4.54 -7.63 -4.52
N CYS A 140 4.56 -8.71 -3.72
CA CYS A 140 3.46 -9.66 -3.58
C CYS A 140 2.19 -9.01 -3.01
N MET A 141 2.30 -8.04 -2.11
CA MET A 141 1.14 -7.35 -1.56
C MET A 141 0.48 -6.44 -2.60
N VAL A 142 1.31 -5.78 -3.44
CA VAL A 142 0.81 -4.95 -4.56
C VAL A 142 0.10 -5.83 -5.59
N LEU A 143 0.66 -7.00 -5.92
CA LEU A 143 0.01 -7.96 -6.82
C LEU A 143 -1.33 -8.43 -6.26
N ALA A 144 -1.39 -8.84 -5.01
CA ALA A 144 -2.61 -9.30 -4.35
C ALA A 144 -3.68 -8.19 -4.32
N SER A 145 -3.31 -6.97 -3.94
CA SER A 145 -4.22 -5.81 -3.93
C SER A 145 -4.74 -5.47 -5.33
N SER A 146 -3.88 -5.52 -6.35
CA SER A 146 -4.27 -5.26 -7.73
C SER A 146 -5.22 -6.35 -8.26
N ALA A 147 -4.96 -7.61 -7.91
CA ALA A 147 -5.80 -8.74 -8.25
C ALA A 147 -7.19 -8.65 -7.59
N GLU A 148 -7.24 -8.27 -6.31
CA GLU A 148 -8.49 -8.03 -5.59
C GLU A 148 -9.32 -6.92 -6.27
N GLN A 149 -8.70 -5.79 -6.57
CA GLN A 149 -9.36 -4.68 -7.26
C GLN A 149 -9.83 -5.05 -8.67
N ALA A 150 -9.07 -5.86 -9.41
CA ALA A 150 -9.46 -6.33 -10.73
C ALA A 150 -10.69 -7.26 -10.63
N ARG A 151 -10.67 -8.22 -9.71
CA ARG A 151 -11.79 -9.16 -9.48
C ARG A 151 -13.04 -8.48 -8.91
N ALA A 152 -12.88 -7.39 -8.17
CA ALA A 152 -14.00 -6.59 -7.69
C ALA A 152 -14.75 -5.88 -8.84
N ARG A 153 -14.06 -5.58 -9.95
CA ARG A 153 -14.65 -4.99 -11.17
C ARG A 153 -15.17 -6.05 -12.13
N ASP A 154 -14.41 -7.13 -12.29
CA ASP A 154 -14.73 -8.28 -13.11
C ASP A 154 -14.29 -9.56 -12.39
N PRO A 155 -15.23 -10.38 -11.89
CA PRO A 155 -14.91 -11.64 -11.20
C PRO A 155 -14.06 -12.63 -12.03
N ASN A 156 -14.06 -12.49 -13.36
CA ASN A 156 -13.30 -13.32 -14.29
C ASN A 156 -12.02 -12.64 -14.80
N ALA A 157 -11.62 -11.52 -14.20
CA ALA A 157 -10.42 -10.81 -14.61
C ALA A 157 -9.17 -11.73 -14.57
N ASP A 158 -8.41 -11.74 -15.65
CA ASP A 158 -7.08 -12.35 -15.65
C ASP A 158 -6.13 -11.43 -14.83
N VAL A 159 -5.67 -11.94 -13.71
CA VAL A 159 -4.80 -11.20 -12.79
C VAL A 159 -3.33 -11.59 -12.93
N GLY A 160 -3.00 -12.44 -13.90
CA GLY A 160 -1.64 -12.91 -14.14
C GLY A 160 -1.06 -13.75 -13.00
N SER A 161 0.26 -13.88 -12.97
CA SER A 161 0.96 -14.63 -11.91
C SER A 161 0.83 -13.93 -10.56
N GLN A 162 0.49 -14.72 -9.54
CA GLN A 162 0.38 -14.29 -8.15
C GLN A 162 1.42 -15.00 -7.30
N CYS A 163 1.75 -14.42 -6.14
CA CYS A 163 2.59 -15.09 -5.15
C CYS A 163 1.87 -16.29 -4.56
N SER A 164 2.61 -17.34 -4.26
CA SER A 164 2.11 -18.66 -3.82
C SER A 164 2.88 -19.26 -2.65
N LEU A 165 3.98 -18.64 -2.22
CA LEU A 165 4.70 -19.07 -1.02
C LEU A 165 3.87 -18.71 0.22
N PRO A 166 3.63 -19.66 1.14
CA PRO A 166 2.86 -19.39 2.37
C PRO A 166 3.40 -18.21 3.20
N ALA A 167 4.71 -17.98 3.15
CA ALA A 167 5.33 -16.86 3.83
C ALA A 167 4.87 -15.50 3.29
N ASN A 168 4.39 -15.43 2.04
CA ASN A 168 3.89 -14.22 1.39
C ASN A 168 2.38 -13.98 1.60
N ASP A 169 1.66 -14.95 2.19
CA ASP A 169 0.22 -14.84 2.44
C ASP A 169 -0.11 -14.00 3.68
N ASN A 170 0.87 -13.73 4.55
CA ASN A 170 0.65 -13.01 5.81
C ASN A 170 0.86 -11.50 5.66
N ALA A 171 -0.02 -10.84 4.91
CA ALA A 171 0.00 -9.40 4.73
C ALA A 171 -0.10 -8.62 6.06
N MET A 172 -0.83 -9.15 7.05
CA MET A 172 -0.98 -8.50 8.36
C MET A 172 0.33 -8.41 9.14
N ALA A 173 1.22 -9.40 9.01
CA ALA A 173 2.54 -9.33 9.61
C ALA A 173 3.38 -8.18 8.99
N VAL A 174 3.25 -7.97 7.68
CA VAL A 174 3.94 -6.87 6.97
C VAL A 174 3.37 -5.51 7.39
N PHE A 175 2.04 -5.35 7.45
CA PHE A 175 1.42 -4.11 7.94
C PHE A 175 1.81 -3.79 9.37
N THR A 176 1.86 -4.81 10.25
CA THR A 176 2.29 -4.65 11.64
C THR A 176 3.76 -4.21 11.72
N ALA A 177 4.64 -4.80 10.91
CA ALA A 177 6.04 -4.40 10.85
C ALA A 177 6.19 -2.95 10.35
N PHE A 178 5.47 -2.57 9.30
CA PHE A 178 5.49 -1.20 8.74
C PHE A 178 4.93 -0.18 9.73
N ALA A 179 3.84 -0.48 10.42
CA ALA A 179 3.29 0.38 11.46
C ALA A 179 4.30 0.62 12.58
N LYS A 180 4.99 -0.44 13.02
CA LYS A 180 6.06 -0.34 14.03
C LYS A 180 7.25 0.50 13.53
N GLU A 181 7.71 0.27 12.31
CA GLU A 181 8.78 1.07 11.70
C GLU A 181 8.39 2.54 11.52
N ALA A 182 7.11 2.80 11.23
CA ALA A 182 6.54 4.14 11.11
C ALA A 182 6.30 4.81 12.48
N GLY A 183 6.50 4.10 13.58
CA GLY A 183 6.31 4.63 14.94
C GLY A 183 4.85 4.74 15.37
N LEU A 184 3.93 3.95 14.79
CA LEU A 184 2.54 3.91 15.23
C LEU A 184 2.42 3.10 16.54
N PRO A 185 1.95 3.72 17.65
CA PRO A 185 1.90 3.07 18.96
C PRO A 185 0.58 2.30 19.15
N CYS A 186 0.18 1.47 18.20
CA CYS A 186 -1.10 0.77 18.26
C CYS A 186 -0.99 -0.71 17.93
N THR A 187 -2.01 -1.48 18.31
CA THR A 187 -2.20 -2.86 17.84
C THR A 187 -2.88 -2.81 16.49
N VAL A 188 -2.17 -3.22 15.44
CA VAL A 188 -2.70 -3.26 14.07
C VAL A 188 -3.73 -4.39 13.97
N ASP A 189 -4.94 -4.08 13.53
CA ASP A 189 -6.03 -5.04 13.30
C ASP A 189 -6.51 -5.08 11.84
N GLN A 190 -6.20 -4.03 11.07
CA GLN A 190 -6.55 -3.94 9.65
C GLN A 190 -5.40 -3.27 8.87
N GLY A 191 -5.30 -3.59 7.58
CA GLY A 191 -4.34 -2.95 6.70
C GLY A 191 -4.71 -3.15 5.24
N ALA A 192 -4.42 -2.16 4.41
CA ALA A 192 -4.59 -2.23 2.96
C ALA A 192 -3.61 -1.32 2.22
N ILE A 193 -3.33 -1.69 0.98
CA ILE A 193 -2.75 -0.78 0.00
C ILE A 193 -3.88 0.06 -0.57
N ILE A 194 -3.76 1.39 -0.48
CA ILE A 194 -4.80 2.32 -0.95
C ILE A 194 -4.39 3.08 -2.22
N GLY A 195 -3.15 2.95 -2.64
CA GLY A 195 -2.65 3.56 -3.87
C GLY A 195 -1.15 3.82 -3.84
N ALA A 196 -0.72 4.71 -4.72
CA ALA A 196 0.67 5.18 -4.77
C ALA A 196 0.71 6.70 -4.96
N LYS A 197 1.72 7.33 -4.38
CA LYS A 197 2.03 8.76 -4.62
C LYS A 197 2.67 8.95 -5.99
N PRO A 198 2.63 10.17 -6.54
CA PRO A 198 3.51 10.54 -7.64
C PRO A 198 4.97 10.19 -7.27
N GLY A 199 5.66 9.45 -8.13
CA GLY A 199 6.99 8.91 -7.84
C GLY A 199 7.00 7.45 -7.35
N GLY A 200 5.82 6.80 -7.24
CA GLY A 200 5.69 5.35 -7.06
C GLY A 200 5.69 4.87 -5.61
N ALA A 201 5.83 5.74 -4.61
CA ALA A 201 5.76 5.33 -3.21
C ALA A 201 4.37 4.80 -2.86
N ILE A 202 4.31 3.54 -2.44
CA ILE A 202 3.07 2.87 -2.06
C ILE A 202 2.53 3.50 -0.77
N VAL A 203 1.22 3.75 -0.76
CA VAL A 203 0.48 4.25 0.41
C VAL A 203 -0.31 3.11 1.03
N TYR A 204 -0.05 2.87 2.30
CA TYR A 204 -0.73 1.88 3.11
C TYR A 204 -1.68 2.58 4.08
N GLU A 205 -2.88 2.05 4.25
CA GLU A 205 -3.75 2.41 5.36
C GLU A 205 -3.66 1.35 6.44
N ILE A 206 -3.39 1.79 7.66
CA ILE A 206 -3.25 0.97 8.85
C ILE A 206 -4.42 1.26 9.78
N GLY A 207 -5.21 0.25 10.08
CA GLY A 207 -6.22 0.26 11.13
C GLY A 207 -5.62 -0.15 12.46
N CYS A 208 -6.09 0.47 13.52
CA CYS A 208 -5.61 0.29 14.89
C CYS A 208 -6.77 -0.07 15.81
N ALA A 209 -6.66 -1.17 16.55
CA ALA A 209 -7.72 -1.63 17.44
C ALA A 209 -8.10 -0.58 18.50
N GLY A 210 -9.33 -0.04 18.40
CA GLY A 210 -9.93 0.87 19.37
C GLY A 210 -9.36 2.28 19.41
N VAL A 211 -8.47 2.65 18.51
CA VAL A 211 -7.90 4.01 18.35
C VAL A 211 -7.80 4.36 16.86
N GLU A 212 -7.53 5.63 16.55
CA GLU A 212 -7.39 6.03 15.14
C GLU A 212 -6.19 5.35 14.48
N GLY A 213 -6.38 4.98 13.22
CA GLY A 213 -5.34 4.53 12.34
C GLY A 213 -4.64 5.68 11.61
N ALA A 214 -3.84 5.32 10.61
CA ALA A 214 -3.08 6.27 9.81
C ALA A 214 -2.86 5.77 8.38
N GLN A 215 -2.59 6.69 7.47
CA GLN A 215 -1.95 6.37 6.21
C GLN A 215 -0.44 6.56 6.35
N ILE A 216 0.31 5.59 5.87
CA ILE A 216 1.77 5.60 5.91
C ILE A 216 2.34 5.34 4.51
N ASN A 217 3.49 5.93 4.21
CA ASN A 217 4.27 5.59 3.03
C ASN A 217 5.75 5.75 3.31
N LYS A 218 6.57 4.97 2.62
CA LYS A 218 8.02 5.07 2.75
C LYS A 218 8.55 6.14 1.79
N ALA A 219 9.23 7.14 2.34
CA ALA A 219 9.93 8.19 1.62
C ALA A 219 11.45 8.01 1.78
N ALA A 220 12.25 8.80 1.07
CA ALA A 220 13.71 8.73 1.15
C ALA A 220 14.25 9.03 2.56
N SER A 221 13.55 9.86 3.33
CA SER A 221 13.91 10.26 4.71
C SER A 221 13.34 9.33 5.80
N GLY A 222 12.60 8.28 5.43
CA GLY A 222 11.92 7.39 6.38
C GLY A 222 10.42 7.28 6.12
N TRP A 223 9.65 6.93 7.14
CA TRP A 223 8.21 6.83 7.01
C TRP A 223 7.53 8.20 7.15
N GLU A 224 6.62 8.50 6.24
CA GLU A 224 5.66 9.58 6.38
C GLU A 224 4.36 9.01 6.94
N VAL A 225 3.81 9.69 7.95
CA VAL A 225 2.60 9.29 8.65
C VAL A 225 1.59 10.44 8.61
N ALA A 226 0.37 10.14 8.19
CA ALA A 226 -0.78 11.05 8.28
C ALA A 226 -1.88 10.37 9.08
N SER A 227 -2.28 10.97 10.21
CA SER A 227 -3.36 10.41 11.03
C SER A 227 -4.70 10.52 10.31
N CYS A 228 -5.66 9.67 10.65
CA CYS A 228 -6.97 9.71 10.03
C CYS A 228 -7.74 11.00 10.33
N MET A 229 -7.56 11.61 11.50
CA MET A 229 -8.13 12.94 11.79
C MET A 229 -7.52 14.04 10.90
N GLU A 230 -6.20 13.99 10.63
CA GLU A 230 -5.54 14.92 9.69
C GLU A 230 -6.10 14.76 8.29
N LEU A 231 -6.25 13.51 7.81
CA LEU A 231 -6.78 13.20 6.48
C LEU A 231 -8.22 13.68 6.30
N VAL A 232 -9.09 13.45 7.29
CA VAL A 232 -10.49 13.93 7.26
C VAL A 232 -10.53 15.46 7.16
N SER A 233 -9.64 16.17 7.85
CA SER A 233 -9.57 17.63 7.76
C SER A 233 -9.13 18.14 6.38
N ALA A 234 -8.42 17.29 5.62
CA ALA A 234 -8.00 17.53 4.24
C ALA A 234 -9.00 16.97 3.19
N ASN A 235 -10.23 16.62 3.61
CA ASN A 235 -11.26 15.99 2.77
C ASN A 235 -10.86 14.64 2.18
N ALA A 236 -9.92 13.94 2.80
CA ALA A 236 -9.63 12.54 2.54
C ALA A 236 -10.36 11.65 3.56
N SER A 237 -10.36 10.35 3.35
CA SER A 237 -11.03 9.40 4.24
C SER A 237 -10.12 8.23 4.59
N CYS A 238 -10.33 7.68 5.79
CA CYS A 238 -9.81 6.38 6.17
C CYS A 238 -10.96 5.36 6.16
N ARG A 239 -10.66 4.14 5.73
CA ARG A 239 -11.63 3.04 5.73
C ARG A 239 -11.67 2.32 7.07
N PHE A 240 -10.53 2.31 7.78
CA PHE A 240 -10.29 1.52 8.98
C PHE A 240 -10.27 2.36 10.26
N THR A 241 -10.79 3.57 10.20
CA THR A 241 -10.92 4.44 11.38
C THR A 241 -12.32 5.00 11.48
N THR A 242 -12.96 4.74 12.58
CA THR A 242 -14.29 5.26 12.92
C THR A 242 -14.19 6.58 13.70
N PRO A 243 -15.26 7.40 13.71
CA PRO A 243 -15.31 8.58 14.59
C PRO A 243 -15.12 8.24 16.07
N ALA A 244 -15.57 7.07 16.52
CA ALA A 244 -15.40 6.64 17.92
C ALA A 244 -13.91 6.38 18.25
N GLU A 245 -13.14 5.83 17.33
CA GLU A 245 -11.69 5.63 17.50
C GLU A 245 -10.92 6.95 17.49
N GLN A 246 -11.36 7.93 16.69
CA GLN A 246 -10.80 9.29 16.74
C GLN A 246 -11.03 9.94 18.10
N VAL A 247 -12.25 9.79 18.64
CA VAL A 247 -12.59 10.24 19.99
C VAL A 247 -11.74 9.53 21.05
N ALA A 248 -11.61 8.21 20.96
CA ALA A 248 -10.80 7.42 21.89
C ALA A 248 -9.34 7.84 21.89
N THR A 249 -8.77 8.11 20.71
CA THR A 249 -7.41 8.61 20.54
C THR A 249 -7.23 9.95 21.22
N LEU A 250 -8.11 10.92 20.93
CA LEU A 250 -8.01 12.26 21.54
C LEU A 250 -8.20 12.20 23.06
N LYS A 251 -9.14 11.37 23.54
CA LYS A 251 -9.34 11.13 24.97
C LYS A 251 -8.08 10.56 25.63
N GLY A 252 -7.38 9.66 24.97
CA GLY A 252 -6.10 9.13 25.45
C GLY A 252 -5.02 10.22 25.59
N TRP A 253 -4.92 11.12 24.61
CA TRP A 253 -3.95 12.23 24.65
C TRP A 253 -4.30 13.28 25.71
N LEU A 254 -5.58 13.45 26.03
CA LEU A 254 -6.03 14.39 27.07
C LEU A 254 -5.93 13.84 28.50
N ALA A 255 -5.65 12.53 28.64
CA ALA A 255 -5.53 11.92 29.95
C ALA A 255 -4.48 12.63 30.81
N GLY A 256 -4.85 13.02 32.04
CA GLY A 256 -3.97 13.72 32.95
C GLY A 256 -3.83 15.25 32.72
N SER A 257 -4.48 15.80 31.70
CA SER A 257 -4.54 17.24 31.45
C SER A 257 -5.75 17.90 32.15
N GLU A 258 -5.82 19.23 32.13
CA GLU A 258 -6.99 19.98 32.59
C GLU A 258 -8.26 19.71 31.77
N ALA A 259 -8.11 19.20 30.53
CA ALA A 259 -9.22 18.79 29.66
C ALA A 259 -9.65 17.32 29.86
N ALA A 260 -9.03 16.56 30.78
CA ALA A 260 -9.35 15.15 31.01
C ALA A 260 -10.81 14.93 31.48
N ALA A 261 -11.45 15.93 32.05
CA ALA A 261 -12.86 15.87 32.48
C ALA A 261 -13.85 15.99 31.30
N CYS A 262 -13.40 16.36 30.08
CA CYS A 262 -14.25 16.46 28.92
C CYS A 262 -14.70 15.03 28.48
N ASP A 263 -16.00 14.76 28.59
CA ASP A 263 -16.59 13.58 27.96
C ASP A 263 -16.75 13.83 26.47
N ILE A 264 -15.72 13.45 25.70
CA ILE A 264 -15.59 13.81 24.29
C ILE A 264 -16.65 13.06 23.47
N SER A 265 -17.46 13.79 22.73
CA SER A 265 -18.45 13.25 21.78
C SER A 265 -17.97 13.27 20.33
N GLN A 266 -17.15 14.26 19.98
CA GLN A 266 -16.57 14.41 18.65
C GLN A 266 -15.17 15.00 18.74
N ALA A 267 -14.31 14.63 17.80
CA ALA A 267 -12.93 15.09 17.68
C ALA A 267 -12.67 15.63 16.26
N ARG A 268 -11.85 16.67 16.15
CA ARG A 268 -11.45 17.24 14.87
C ARG A 268 -10.02 17.78 14.92
N TYR A 269 -9.23 17.44 13.92
CA TYR A 269 -7.95 18.12 13.67
C TYR A 269 -8.21 19.50 13.06
N MET A 270 -7.53 20.53 13.53
CA MET A 270 -7.71 21.92 13.09
C MET A 270 -6.54 22.44 12.25
N GLY A 271 -5.38 21.78 12.35
CA GLY A 271 -4.17 22.18 11.66
C GLY A 271 -2.95 22.17 12.57
N LYS A 272 -1.81 22.52 12.01
CA LYS A 272 -0.52 22.66 12.73
C LYS A 272 0.22 23.93 12.32
N ASN A 273 1.04 24.43 13.24
CA ASN A 273 1.99 25.51 12.98
C ASN A 273 3.31 25.23 13.72
N ALA A 274 4.20 26.21 13.77
CA ALA A 274 5.49 26.06 14.47
C ALA A 274 5.36 25.74 15.97
N ASN A 275 4.20 26.04 16.59
CA ASN A 275 3.95 25.83 18.01
C ASN A 275 3.31 24.47 18.32
N GLY A 276 2.96 23.68 17.31
CA GLY A 276 2.36 22.36 17.48
C GLY A 276 1.10 22.13 16.65
N SER A 277 0.39 21.04 16.95
CA SER A 277 -0.86 20.64 16.32
C SER A 277 -2.07 20.98 17.21
N PHE A 278 -3.18 21.36 16.57
CA PHE A 278 -4.40 21.79 17.24
C PHE A 278 -5.55 20.84 16.92
N TYR A 279 -6.28 20.47 17.96
CA TYR A 279 -7.46 19.61 17.86
C TYR A 279 -8.61 20.23 18.64
N GLU A 280 -9.83 20.09 18.10
CA GLU A 280 -11.06 20.44 18.80
C GLU A 280 -11.69 19.17 19.36
N ALA A 281 -12.11 19.22 20.61
CA ALA A 281 -12.94 18.24 21.28
C ALA A 281 -14.29 18.87 21.64
N ALA A 282 -15.39 18.29 21.15
CA ALA A 282 -16.71 18.60 21.66
C ALA A 282 -16.99 17.78 22.93
N CYS A 283 -17.41 18.43 24.02
CA CYS A 283 -17.71 17.77 25.26
C CYS A 283 -19.22 17.61 25.45
N ASN A 284 -19.68 16.43 25.93
CA ASN A 284 -21.08 16.21 26.30
C ASN A 284 -21.46 17.06 27.49
N GLY A 285 -22.49 17.87 27.35
CA GLY A 285 -23.06 18.66 28.47
C GLY A 285 -22.15 19.78 28.99
N ALA A 286 -21.04 20.09 28.31
CA ALA A 286 -20.11 21.16 28.70
C ALA A 286 -19.61 21.91 27.46
N ASP A 287 -18.91 23.04 27.68
CA ASP A 287 -18.20 23.74 26.61
C ASP A 287 -17.08 22.87 26.07
N GLY A 288 -16.91 22.83 24.73
CA GLY A 288 -15.83 22.15 24.09
C GLY A 288 -14.49 22.86 24.30
N VAL A 289 -13.42 22.22 23.86
CA VAL A 289 -12.07 22.76 23.99
C VAL A 289 -11.28 22.64 22.68
N ILE A 290 -10.41 23.60 22.43
CA ILE A 290 -9.30 23.47 21.49
C ILE A 290 -8.06 23.16 22.31
N VAL A 291 -7.33 22.11 21.91
CA VAL A 291 -6.11 21.69 22.60
C VAL A 291 -4.93 21.75 21.65
N ARG A 292 -3.86 22.36 22.10
CA ARG A 292 -2.58 22.38 21.42
C ARG A 292 -1.67 21.27 21.95
N PHE A 293 -1.12 20.51 21.06
CA PHE A 293 -0.17 19.43 21.33
C PHE A 293 1.19 19.70 20.71
N ASP A 294 2.25 19.26 21.35
CA ASP A 294 3.57 19.18 20.72
C ASP A 294 3.68 17.96 19.76
N THR A 295 4.90 17.73 19.28
CA THR A 295 5.19 16.60 18.36
C THR A 295 5.05 15.23 19.02
N ALA A 296 5.19 15.15 20.35
CA ALA A 296 5.03 13.93 21.14
C ALA A 296 3.56 13.72 21.59
N LYS A 297 2.62 14.55 21.12
CA LYS A 297 1.21 14.56 21.53
C LYS A 297 1.01 14.88 23.03
N ALA A 298 1.97 15.55 23.67
CA ALA A 298 1.78 16.10 24.99
C ALA A 298 0.99 17.40 24.93
N VAL A 299 0.00 17.55 25.83
CA VAL A 299 -0.83 18.77 25.94
C VAL A 299 0.04 19.96 26.35
N GLN A 300 0.03 21.01 25.55
CA GLN A 300 0.76 22.23 25.79
C GLN A 300 -0.17 23.35 26.31
N GLN A 301 -1.41 23.38 25.81
CA GLN A 301 -2.39 24.38 26.22
C GLN A 301 -3.80 23.93 25.85
N VAL A 302 -4.76 24.28 26.68
CA VAL A 302 -6.20 24.07 26.49
C VAL A 302 -6.89 25.42 26.42
N TYR A 303 -7.79 25.59 25.46
CA TYR A 303 -8.55 26.80 25.24
C TYR A 303 -10.04 26.46 25.22
N PRO A 304 -10.87 26.97 26.16
CA PRO A 304 -12.31 26.79 26.10
C PRO A 304 -12.91 27.36 24.82
N CYS A 305 -13.84 26.65 24.18
CA CYS A 305 -14.47 27.07 22.93
C CYS A 305 -15.14 28.45 23.02
N ALA A 306 -15.71 28.79 24.18
CA ALA A 306 -16.32 30.08 24.42
C ALA A 306 -15.37 31.25 24.16
N THR A 307 -14.05 31.08 24.38
CA THR A 307 -13.03 32.13 24.24
C THR A 307 -12.05 31.88 23.09
N ALA A 308 -12.10 30.74 22.45
CA ALA A 308 -11.11 30.28 21.46
C ALA A 308 -11.46 30.63 20.01
N GLN A 309 -12.39 31.55 19.76
CA GLN A 309 -12.92 31.81 18.40
C GLN A 309 -11.86 32.35 17.41
N GLN A 310 -10.76 32.88 17.90
CA GLN A 310 -9.65 33.39 17.05
C GLN A 310 -8.62 32.29 16.70
N ILE A 311 -8.74 31.10 17.31
CA ILE A 311 -7.77 30.02 17.10
C ILE A 311 -8.26 29.13 15.95
N GLY A 312 -7.57 29.12 14.79
CA GLY A 312 -7.85 28.25 13.68
C GLY A 312 -9.28 28.31 13.13
N GLY A 313 -9.93 29.46 13.25
CA GLY A 313 -11.34 29.68 12.86
C GLY A 313 -12.35 29.20 13.88
N GLY A 314 -11.93 29.02 15.14
CA GLY A 314 -12.78 28.69 16.30
C GLY A 314 -13.29 27.25 16.31
N CYS A 315 -14.08 26.97 17.32
CA CYS A 315 -14.78 25.67 17.44
C CYS A 315 -15.90 25.56 16.39
N LYS A 316 -16.04 24.38 15.80
CA LYS A 316 -17.06 24.04 14.81
C LYS A 316 -17.94 22.87 15.23
N LEU A 317 -17.43 22.04 16.14
CA LEU A 317 -18.16 20.91 16.69
C LEU A 317 -19.04 21.31 17.88
N THR A 318 -18.60 22.34 18.61
CA THR A 318 -19.36 22.88 19.75
C THR A 318 -20.08 24.15 19.29
N THR A 319 -21.40 24.09 19.23
CA THR A 319 -22.24 25.30 19.11
C THR A 319 -22.34 25.94 20.49
N THR A 320 -21.40 26.88 20.78
CA THR A 320 -21.56 27.71 21.97
C THR A 320 -22.81 28.54 21.83
N ALA A 321 -23.78 28.38 22.74
CA ALA A 321 -24.81 29.39 22.93
C ALA A 321 -24.07 30.73 23.25
N PRO A 322 -24.42 31.85 22.59
CA PRO A 322 -23.78 33.12 22.92
C PRO A 322 -23.94 33.35 24.43
N ALA A 323 -22.80 33.61 25.10
CA ALA A 323 -22.82 33.96 26.52
C ALA A 323 -23.88 35.05 26.72
N ALA A 324 -24.87 34.80 27.59
CA ALA A 324 -25.89 35.79 27.91
C ALA A 324 -25.14 37.06 28.34
N ALA A 325 -25.39 38.18 27.64
CA ALA A 325 -24.81 39.43 28.00
C ALA A 325 -25.13 39.71 29.48
N PRO A 326 -24.17 40.14 30.29
CA PRO A 326 -24.46 40.50 31.68
C PRO A 326 -25.54 41.58 31.65
N ASN A 327 -26.68 41.29 32.30
CA ASN A 327 -27.74 42.28 32.48
C ASN A 327 -27.15 43.45 33.21
N SER A 328 -27.02 44.58 32.52
CA SER A 328 -26.61 45.88 33.05
C SER A 328 -27.77 46.53 33.81
#